data_41fdf7814354867c831996a3e6050df3
#
_entry.id   41fdf7814354867c831996a3e6050df3
#
_cell.length_a   1.000
_cell.length_b   1.000
_cell.length_c   1.000
_cell.angle_alpha   90.00
_cell.angle_beta   90.00
_cell.angle_gamma   90.00
#
_symmetry.space_group_name_H-M   'P 1'
#
loop_
_entity.id
_entity.type
_entity.pdbx_description
1 polymer ?
#
loop_
_entity_poly.entity_id
_entity_poly.type
_entity_poly.pdbx_seq_one_letter_code
_entity_poly.pdbx_strand_id
1 'polypeptide(L)'
;MYNEKEAMMSEPLFLQSVMHEKIWGGTRLRDEFGYEIPSDKVGEYWAISAHPHGVSTIKNGRFAGTGLDQLYAEHRELFGNSSEPVFPLLTKILDANDWLSVQVHPDDHYAMEHEGELGKTECWYVIAADEGAEIIYGHNAKSREELRQQIEKKEWDKLLTKVPVKAGDFFYVPSGTMHAIGSGILILETQQSSDTTYRVYDFDRKDAKGNLRELHLEKSIDVLNIGAPANSRPVTLKADDLTSTLLVASDFFAVYKWEVSGKVDIEKTVAYLLVSVLAGRGVLTVDGETYPIAKGDHFILPSDVEAWTFEGQDLEMIVSHP
;
A
#
# COMPACT_ATOMS: atom_id res chain seq x y z
N MET A 1 -47.56 -0.78 12.31
CA MET A 1 -46.81 -1.41 11.18
C MET A 1 -45.86 -0.35 10.70
N TYR A 2 -44.69 -0.31 11.31
CA TYR A 2 -43.59 0.51 10.81
C TYR A 2 -43.02 -0.17 9.56
N ASN A 3 -42.80 0.64 8.54
CA ASN A 3 -42.41 0.24 7.21
C ASN A 3 -40.94 -0.34 7.26
N GLU A 4 -40.81 -1.65 7.22
CA GLU A 4 -39.53 -2.39 7.18
C GLU A 4 -38.83 -2.28 5.79
N LYS A 5 -38.90 -1.14 5.17
CA LYS A 5 -38.20 -0.82 3.90
C LYS A 5 -37.61 0.59 3.94
N GLU A 6 -36.86 0.94 4.93
CA GLU A 6 -35.64 1.67 4.64
C GLU A 6 -34.66 0.62 4.09
N ALA A 7 -34.69 0.40 2.80
CA ALA A 7 -33.61 -0.30 2.12
C ALA A 7 -32.34 0.44 2.52
N MET A 8 -31.48 -0.23 3.29
CA MET A 8 -30.23 0.37 3.73
C MET A 8 -29.45 0.70 2.45
N MET A 9 -29.35 1.99 2.12
CA MET A 9 -28.64 2.45 0.96
C MET A 9 -27.16 2.06 1.11
N SER A 10 -26.62 1.47 0.06
CA SER A 10 -25.20 1.15 -0.01
C SER A 10 -24.40 2.45 -0.12
N GLU A 11 -23.27 2.54 0.57
CA GLU A 11 -22.44 3.74 0.58
C GLU A 11 -20.95 3.41 0.54
N PRO A 12 -20.12 4.25 -0.11
CA PRO A 12 -18.68 4.11 -0.01
C PRO A 12 -18.22 4.45 1.40
N LEU A 13 -17.21 3.75 1.89
CA LEU A 13 -16.63 3.96 3.22
C LEU A 13 -15.37 4.82 3.08
N PHE A 14 -15.51 6.14 3.25
CA PHE A 14 -14.36 7.05 3.28
C PHE A 14 -13.58 6.91 4.58
N LEU A 15 -12.25 6.97 4.49
CA LEU A 15 -11.38 6.65 5.62
C LEU A 15 -10.63 7.87 6.14
N GLN A 16 -10.57 8.00 7.45
CA GLN A 16 -9.62 8.83 8.18
C GLN A 16 -8.38 7.98 8.45
N SER A 17 -7.27 8.39 7.89
CA SER A 17 -6.01 7.67 7.92
C SER A 17 -5.17 7.98 9.16
N VAL A 18 -4.12 7.19 9.39
CA VAL A 18 -3.17 7.35 10.50
C VAL A 18 -1.80 7.70 9.95
N MET A 19 -1.09 8.62 10.60
CA MET A 19 0.25 9.05 10.23
C MET A 19 1.30 8.55 11.21
N HIS A 20 2.47 8.17 10.67
CA HIS A 20 3.61 7.75 11.46
C HIS A 20 4.85 8.57 11.13
N GLU A 21 5.46 9.13 12.17
CA GLU A 21 6.76 9.76 12.06
C GLU A 21 7.85 8.71 11.89
N LYS A 22 8.78 8.99 10.98
CA LYS A 22 9.93 8.13 10.69
C LYS A 22 11.19 8.97 10.59
N ILE A 23 12.34 8.38 10.91
CA ILE A 23 13.64 9.09 10.83
C ILE A 23 13.98 9.53 9.40
N TRP A 24 13.37 8.90 8.41
CA TRP A 24 13.52 9.17 6.97
C TRP A 24 12.33 9.94 6.37
N GLY A 25 11.31 10.26 7.16
CA GLY A 25 10.11 10.97 6.72
C GLY A 25 10.34 12.42 6.32
N GLY A 26 9.39 13.00 5.63
CA GLY A 26 9.44 14.34 5.06
C GLY A 26 8.12 15.10 5.15
N THR A 27 7.91 16.00 4.19
CA THR A 27 6.78 16.93 4.14
C THR A 27 5.90 16.80 2.90
N ARG A 28 6.21 15.87 1.99
CA ARG A 28 5.47 15.73 0.73
C ARG A 28 4.01 15.35 0.91
N LEU A 29 3.66 14.66 2.01
CA LEU A 29 2.27 14.39 2.35
C LEU A 29 1.46 15.68 2.52
N ARG A 30 2.06 16.74 3.10
CA ARG A 30 1.47 18.08 3.15
C ARG A 30 1.57 18.77 1.78
N ASP A 31 2.76 18.80 1.21
CA ASP A 31 3.07 19.67 0.08
C ASP A 31 2.41 19.18 -1.22
N GLU A 32 2.21 17.87 -1.39
CA GLU A 32 1.60 17.28 -2.58
C GLU A 32 0.14 16.84 -2.40
N PHE A 33 -0.27 16.46 -1.18
CA PHE A 33 -1.64 15.99 -0.91
C PHE A 33 -2.47 16.96 -0.09
N GLY A 34 -1.84 17.99 0.50
CA GLY A 34 -2.54 18.96 1.36
C GLY A 34 -2.94 18.41 2.73
N TYR A 35 -2.36 17.28 3.15
CA TYR A 35 -2.67 16.70 4.46
C TYR A 35 -2.10 17.56 5.60
N GLU A 36 -2.82 17.63 6.71
CA GLU A 36 -2.30 18.22 7.95
C GLU A 36 -1.36 17.22 8.61
N ILE A 37 -0.05 17.45 8.52
CA ILE A 37 0.97 16.56 9.12
C ILE A 37 1.37 17.09 10.51
N PRO A 38 1.57 16.19 11.50
CA PRO A 38 1.93 16.60 12.87
C PRO A 38 3.36 17.15 12.99
N SER A 39 4.25 16.80 12.05
CA SER A 39 5.64 17.28 12.00
C SER A 39 6.21 17.17 10.59
N ASP A 40 7.41 17.72 10.38
CA ASP A 40 8.17 17.62 9.12
C ASP A 40 8.90 16.25 8.96
N LYS A 41 8.50 15.23 9.71
CA LYS A 41 9.09 13.87 9.68
C LYS A 41 8.06 12.76 9.51
N VAL A 42 6.94 13.05 8.88
CA VAL A 42 5.95 12.02 8.58
C VAL A 42 6.44 11.19 7.41
N GLY A 43 6.73 9.91 7.66
CA GLY A 43 7.22 9.00 6.64
C GLY A 43 6.11 8.11 6.07
N GLU A 44 5.10 7.78 6.86
CA GLU A 44 4.03 6.87 6.45
C GLU A 44 2.64 7.47 6.74
N TYR A 45 1.78 7.37 5.76
CA TYR A 45 0.35 7.66 5.82
C TYR A 45 -0.40 6.37 5.56
N TRP A 46 -0.93 5.74 6.61
CA TRP A 46 -1.69 4.51 6.50
C TRP A 46 -3.10 4.82 6.06
N ALA A 47 -3.29 4.79 4.76
CA ALA A 47 -4.49 5.26 4.08
C ALA A 47 -5.69 4.35 4.32
N ILE A 48 -5.51 3.03 4.17
CA ILE A 48 -6.54 2.01 4.39
C ILE A 48 -5.90 0.93 5.25
N SER A 49 -6.26 0.88 6.53
CA SER A 49 -5.62 0.00 7.51
C SER A 49 -6.59 -0.47 8.60
N ALA A 50 -6.60 -1.76 8.83
CA ALA A 50 -7.19 -2.38 10.02
C ALA A 50 -6.12 -2.95 10.96
N HIS A 51 -4.84 -2.65 10.70
CA HIS A 51 -3.72 -3.14 11.50
C HIS A 51 -3.68 -2.45 12.86
N PRO A 52 -3.42 -3.17 13.98
CA PRO A 52 -3.47 -2.60 15.34
C PRO A 52 -2.48 -1.46 15.59
N HIS A 53 -1.39 -1.36 14.82
CA HIS A 53 -0.45 -0.25 14.91
C HIS A 53 -0.95 1.05 14.28
N GLY A 54 -2.11 1.03 13.59
CA GLY A 54 -2.68 2.23 12.99
C GLY A 54 -3.98 1.92 12.24
N VAL A 55 -5.10 1.93 12.97
CA VAL A 55 -6.42 1.63 12.42
C VAL A 55 -7.03 2.87 11.78
N SER A 56 -7.42 2.76 10.50
CA SER A 56 -8.21 3.80 9.83
C SER A 56 -9.64 3.82 10.37
N THR A 57 -10.23 5.02 10.48
CA THR A 57 -11.60 5.22 10.98
C THR A 57 -12.53 5.63 9.83
N ILE A 58 -13.74 5.10 9.81
CA ILE A 58 -14.76 5.48 8.82
C ILE A 58 -15.21 6.93 9.06
N LYS A 59 -15.24 7.75 8.00
CA LYS A 59 -15.57 9.19 8.10
C LYS A 59 -17.04 9.49 7.92
N ASN A 60 -17.79 8.66 7.20
CA ASN A 60 -19.15 8.97 6.74
C ASN A 60 -20.15 7.88 7.07
N GLY A 61 -21.43 8.22 6.87
CA GLY A 61 -22.54 7.30 6.92
C GLY A 61 -22.79 6.66 8.28
N ARG A 62 -23.46 5.52 8.24
CA ARG A 62 -23.90 4.78 9.44
C ARG A 62 -22.76 4.24 10.29
N PHE A 63 -21.57 4.09 9.71
CA PHE A 63 -20.38 3.57 10.38
C PHE A 63 -19.37 4.65 10.77
N ALA A 64 -19.73 5.93 10.63
CA ALA A 64 -18.84 7.03 11.00
C ALA A 64 -18.31 6.90 12.42
N GLY A 65 -16.99 7.00 12.58
CA GLY A 65 -16.30 6.86 13.86
C GLY A 65 -15.88 5.42 14.21
N THR A 66 -16.31 4.40 13.45
CA THR A 66 -15.91 3.01 13.66
C THR A 66 -14.52 2.74 13.04
N GLY A 67 -13.66 2.02 13.75
CA GLY A 67 -12.42 1.51 13.22
C GLY A 67 -12.64 0.45 12.15
N LEU A 68 -11.77 0.41 11.12
CA LEU A 68 -11.89 -0.58 10.04
C LEU A 68 -11.73 -2.02 10.55
N ASP A 69 -10.93 -2.24 11.57
CA ASP A 69 -10.76 -3.53 12.26
C ASP A 69 -12.05 -4.01 12.92
N GLN A 70 -12.72 -3.13 13.66
CA GLN A 70 -14.01 -3.41 14.27
C GLN A 70 -15.08 -3.65 13.20
N LEU A 71 -15.16 -2.78 12.20
CA LEU A 71 -16.11 -2.92 11.10
C LEU A 71 -15.92 -4.26 10.37
N TYR A 72 -14.69 -4.64 10.08
CA TYR A 72 -14.39 -5.92 9.44
C TYR A 72 -14.79 -7.12 10.32
N ALA A 73 -14.59 -7.04 11.61
CA ALA A 73 -14.95 -8.11 12.54
C ALA A 73 -16.47 -8.29 12.70
N GLU A 74 -17.22 -7.17 12.77
CA GLU A 74 -18.66 -7.15 13.08
C GLU A 74 -19.55 -7.21 11.83
N HIS A 75 -19.05 -6.80 10.66
CA HIS A 75 -19.80 -6.63 9.41
C HIS A 75 -19.11 -7.32 8.22
N ARG A 76 -18.88 -8.64 8.36
CA ARG A 76 -18.24 -9.46 7.32
C ARG A 76 -18.96 -9.42 5.97
N GLU A 77 -20.27 -9.19 5.98
CA GLU A 77 -21.08 -9.04 4.76
C GLU A 77 -20.61 -7.89 3.87
N LEU A 78 -20.04 -6.84 4.43
CA LEU A 78 -19.48 -5.72 3.68
C LEU A 78 -18.17 -6.07 2.94
N PHE A 79 -17.57 -7.19 3.29
CA PHE A 79 -16.30 -7.69 2.77
C PHE A 79 -16.43 -9.08 2.14
N GLY A 80 -17.62 -9.39 1.57
CA GLY A 80 -17.87 -10.65 0.87
C GLY A 80 -17.92 -11.88 1.76
N ASN A 81 -18.18 -11.71 3.06
CA ASN A 81 -18.13 -12.78 4.07
C ASN A 81 -16.79 -13.51 4.08
N SER A 82 -15.70 -12.77 3.89
CA SER A 82 -14.35 -13.29 3.90
C SER A 82 -14.07 -14.16 5.14
N SER A 83 -13.41 -15.29 4.96
CA SER A 83 -12.97 -16.19 6.04
C SER A 83 -11.66 -15.75 6.70
N GLU A 84 -10.98 -14.74 6.13
CA GLU A 84 -9.73 -14.24 6.69
C GLU A 84 -9.93 -13.68 8.09
N PRO A 85 -9.13 -14.07 9.09
CA PRO A 85 -9.33 -13.67 10.49
C PRO A 85 -9.18 -12.17 10.69
N VAL A 86 -8.34 -11.50 9.89
CA VAL A 86 -8.08 -10.07 9.91
C VAL A 86 -8.32 -9.46 8.54
N PHE A 87 -8.55 -8.14 8.47
CA PHE A 87 -8.61 -7.43 7.20
C PHE A 87 -7.28 -7.62 6.44
N PRO A 88 -7.30 -8.17 5.22
CA PRO A 88 -6.10 -8.78 4.64
C PRO A 88 -5.08 -7.80 4.09
N LEU A 89 -5.48 -6.57 3.77
CA LEU A 89 -4.62 -5.60 3.09
C LEU A 89 -4.34 -4.36 3.93
N LEU A 90 -3.23 -3.71 3.61
CA LEU A 90 -2.83 -2.41 4.14
C LEU A 90 -2.33 -1.56 2.99
N THR A 91 -2.92 -0.38 2.81
CA THR A 91 -2.49 0.60 1.81
C THR A 91 -1.87 1.80 2.49
N LYS A 92 -0.68 2.21 2.06
CA LYS A 92 0.08 3.33 2.61
C LYS A 92 0.54 4.28 1.51
N ILE A 93 0.75 5.55 1.89
CA ILE A 93 1.62 6.45 1.13
C ILE A 93 2.90 6.63 1.93
N LEU A 94 4.05 6.42 1.30
CA LEU A 94 5.37 6.56 1.91
C LEU A 94 6.08 7.77 1.32
N ASP A 95 6.50 8.70 2.20
CA ASP A 95 7.32 9.87 1.85
C ASP A 95 8.77 9.61 2.28
N ALA A 96 9.57 9.09 1.35
CA ALA A 96 10.98 8.82 1.56
C ALA A 96 11.82 10.07 1.32
N ASN A 97 11.88 10.97 2.29
CA ASN A 97 12.78 12.13 2.26
C ASN A 97 14.25 11.72 2.40
N ASP A 98 14.53 10.60 3.05
CA ASP A 98 15.81 9.92 3.11
C ASP A 98 15.61 8.43 2.82
N TRP A 99 16.69 7.68 2.62
CA TRP A 99 16.64 6.23 2.38
C TRP A 99 15.92 5.48 3.49
N LEU A 100 14.99 4.60 3.14
CA LEU A 100 14.55 3.56 4.07
C LEU A 100 15.68 2.54 4.29
N SER A 101 15.59 1.74 5.35
CA SER A 101 16.56 0.66 5.53
C SER A 101 16.49 -0.35 4.39
N VAL A 102 17.62 -0.97 4.06
CA VAL A 102 17.61 -2.20 3.28
C VAL A 102 16.99 -3.30 4.12
N GLN A 103 15.94 -3.92 3.60
CA GLN A 103 15.07 -4.82 4.35
C GLN A 103 14.55 -5.96 3.49
N VAL A 104 13.96 -6.93 4.16
CA VAL A 104 13.23 -8.05 3.57
C VAL A 104 12.05 -8.40 4.46
N HIS A 105 10.99 -8.92 3.87
CA HIS A 105 9.80 -9.38 4.59
C HIS A 105 9.65 -10.90 4.48
N PRO A 106 9.20 -11.57 5.54
CA PRO A 106 8.91 -13.00 5.52
C PRO A 106 7.63 -13.33 4.73
N ASP A 107 7.48 -14.58 4.33
CA ASP A 107 6.20 -15.15 3.91
C ASP A 107 5.28 -15.45 5.11
N ASP A 108 4.03 -15.86 4.84
CA ASP A 108 3.03 -16.15 5.88
C ASP A 108 3.49 -17.25 6.85
N HIS A 109 4.16 -18.29 6.34
CA HIS A 109 4.58 -19.41 7.17
C HIS A 109 5.63 -18.97 8.19
N TYR A 110 6.68 -18.29 7.73
CA TYR A 110 7.76 -17.79 8.60
C TYR A 110 7.27 -16.72 9.56
N ALA A 111 6.46 -15.77 9.07
CA ALA A 111 5.90 -14.69 9.89
C ALA A 111 4.99 -15.22 10.99
N MET A 112 4.10 -16.17 10.68
CA MET A 112 3.21 -16.77 11.67
C MET A 112 3.97 -17.53 12.76
N GLU A 113 5.03 -18.26 12.40
CA GLU A 113 5.85 -19.01 13.34
C GLU A 113 6.69 -18.12 14.26
N HIS A 114 7.25 -17.02 13.72
CA HIS A 114 8.25 -16.21 14.43
C HIS A 114 7.70 -14.90 15.01
N GLU A 115 6.62 -14.36 14.44
CA GLU A 115 6.07 -13.05 14.81
C GLU A 115 4.57 -13.14 15.19
N GLY A 116 3.87 -14.22 14.82
CA GLY A 116 2.43 -14.35 15.05
C GLY A 116 1.59 -13.42 14.16
N GLU A 117 2.10 -13.05 12.99
CA GLU A 117 1.54 -12.09 12.06
C GLU A 117 1.52 -12.65 10.63
N LEU A 118 0.81 -12.00 9.71
CA LEU A 118 0.86 -12.31 8.28
C LEU A 118 2.27 -12.04 7.72
N GLY A 119 2.62 -12.72 6.65
CA GLY A 119 3.72 -12.34 5.79
C GLY A 119 3.50 -10.96 5.15
N LYS A 120 4.50 -10.46 4.42
CA LYS A 120 4.40 -9.14 3.82
C LYS A 120 4.89 -9.14 2.39
N THR A 121 4.03 -9.62 1.49
CA THR A 121 4.13 -9.34 0.06
C THR A 121 3.53 -7.98 -0.20
N GLU A 122 4.21 -7.16 -1.00
CA GLU A 122 3.83 -5.78 -1.29
C GLU A 122 4.07 -5.40 -2.75
N CYS A 123 3.56 -4.25 -3.14
CA CYS A 123 3.88 -3.61 -4.41
C CYS A 123 3.88 -2.09 -4.25
N TRP A 124 4.61 -1.41 -5.12
CA TRP A 124 4.78 0.03 -5.10
C TRP A 124 4.37 0.66 -6.43
N TYR A 125 3.50 1.66 -6.36
CA TYR A 125 3.28 2.58 -7.45
C TYR A 125 3.99 3.90 -7.13
N VAL A 126 4.93 4.32 -7.97
CA VAL A 126 5.72 5.55 -7.77
C VAL A 126 4.87 6.75 -8.14
N ILE A 127 4.44 7.53 -7.13
CA ILE A 127 3.64 8.75 -7.33
C ILE A 127 4.54 9.88 -7.83
N ALA A 128 5.70 10.05 -7.20
CA ALA A 128 6.70 11.05 -7.56
C ALA A 128 8.11 10.57 -7.23
N ALA A 129 9.09 11.03 -7.98
CA ALA A 129 10.50 10.77 -7.72
C ALA A 129 11.34 11.97 -8.15
N ASP A 130 12.35 12.32 -7.36
CA ASP A 130 13.33 13.33 -7.71
C ASP A 130 14.23 12.84 -8.85
N GLU A 131 14.87 13.77 -9.56
CA GLU A 131 15.84 13.40 -10.60
C GLU A 131 16.99 12.57 -10.02
N GLY A 132 17.25 11.42 -10.64
CA GLY A 132 18.30 10.48 -10.19
C GLY A 132 17.92 9.63 -8.98
N ALA A 133 16.65 9.64 -8.54
CA ALA A 133 16.19 8.77 -7.46
C ALA A 133 16.31 7.29 -7.85
N GLU A 134 16.70 6.46 -6.89
CA GLU A 134 16.92 5.03 -7.06
C GLU A 134 16.27 4.25 -5.91
N ILE A 135 15.90 3.01 -6.19
CA ILE A 135 15.55 2.01 -5.18
C ILE A 135 16.61 0.91 -5.14
N ILE A 136 16.68 0.18 -4.04
CA ILE A 136 17.31 -1.14 -4.02
C ILE A 136 16.22 -2.17 -4.30
N TYR A 137 16.46 -3.02 -5.31
CA TYR A 137 15.51 -4.03 -5.74
C TYR A 137 16.22 -5.33 -6.11
N GLY A 138 16.35 -6.24 -5.14
CA GLY A 138 17.10 -7.47 -5.24
C GLY A 138 18.57 -7.35 -4.85
N HIS A 139 19.30 -8.46 -5.03
CA HIS A 139 20.71 -8.57 -4.70
C HIS A 139 21.45 -9.49 -5.68
N ASN A 140 22.79 -9.41 -5.70
CA ASN A 140 23.65 -10.11 -6.65
C ASN A 140 24.23 -11.43 -6.15
N ALA A 141 24.06 -11.78 -4.87
CA ALA A 141 24.56 -13.04 -4.31
C ALA A 141 23.94 -14.26 -5.00
N LYS A 142 24.75 -15.27 -5.31
CA LYS A 142 24.34 -16.48 -6.04
C LYS A 142 24.00 -17.66 -5.11
N SER A 143 24.29 -17.53 -3.82
CA SER A 143 23.97 -18.52 -2.80
C SER A 143 23.77 -17.85 -1.44
N ARG A 144 23.15 -18.56 -0.49
CA ARG A 144 23.01 -18.09 0.90
C ARG A 144 24.36 -17.89 1.57
N GLU A 145 25.34 -18.70 1.23
CA GLU A 145 26.70 -18.58 1.77
C GLU A 145 27.35 -17.28 1.27
N GLU A 146 27.27 -16.99 -0.03
CA GLU A 146 27.77 -15.73 -0.61
C GLU A 146 27.02 -14.52 -0.03
N LEU A 147 25.68 -14.60 0.11
CA LEU A 147 24.86 -13.57 0.73
C LEU A 147 25.35 -13.26 2.15
N ARG A 148 25.50 -14.29 3.00
CA ARG A 148 26.02 -14.14 4.36
C ARG A 148 27.40 -13.49 4.38
N GLN A 149 28.31 -13.97 3.58
CA GLN A 149 29.68 -13.42 3.52
C GLN A 149 29.71 -11.95 3.08
N GLN A 150 28.90 -11.56 2.10
CA GLN A 150 28.84 -10.17 1.63
C GLN A 150 28.22 -9.25 2.69
N ILE A 151 27.19 -9.70 3.41
CA ILE A 151 26.59 -8.96 4.52
C ILE A 151 27.60 -8.78 5.68
N GLU A 152 28.27 -9.85 6.12
CA GLU A 152 29.26 -9.83 7.19
C GLU A 152 30.45 -8.91 6.88
N LYS A 153 30.90 -8.91 5.61
CA LYS A 153 31.98 -8.04 5.12
C LYS A 153 31.52 -6.63 4.77
N LYS A 154 30.21 -6.33 4.88
CA LYS A 154 29.59 -5.05 4.49
C LYS A 154 29.90 -4.67 3.04
N GLU A 155 29.91 -5.64 2.13
CA GLU A 155 30.18 -5.44 0.69
C GLU A 155 28.92 -4.94 -0.04
N TRP A 156 28.30 -3.85 0.48
CA TRP A 156 26.98 -3.37 0.04
C TRP A 156 26.92 -2.99 -1.44
N ASP A 157 27.95 -2.32 -1.96
CA ASP A 157 28.01 -1.92 -3.38
C ASP A 157 28.06 -3.11 -4.33
N LYS A 158 28.60 -4.24 -3.87
CA LYS A 158 28.63 -5.50 -4.63
C LYS A 158 27.33 -6.28 -4.50
N LEU A 159 26.74 -6.26 -3.31
CA LEU A 159 25.56 -7.04 -2.97
C LEU A 159 24.29 -6.43 -3.55
N LEU A 160 24.06 -5.13 -3.38
CA LEU A 160 22.77 -4.49 -3.61
C LEU A 160 22.58 -4.12 -5.09
N THR A 161 21.40 -4.42 -5.61
CA THR A 161 21.00 -4.01 -6.96
C THR A 161 20.22 -2.70 -6.90
N LYS A 162 20.80 -1.63 -7.45
CA LYS A 162 20.16 -0.32 -7.56
C LYS A 162 19.42 -0.20 -8.89
N VAL A 163 18.21 0.35 -8.82
CA VAL A 163 17.33 0.56 -9.97
C VAL A 163 16.86 2.02 -9.98
N PRO A 164 17.13 2.79 -11.04
CA PRO A 164 16.59 4.14 -11.16
C PRO A 164 15.08 4.11 -11.32
N VAL A 165 14.39 5.10 -10.74
CA VAL A 165 12.92 5.18 -10.74
C VAL A 165 12.42 6.56 -11.13
N LYS A 166 11.21 6.60 -11.67
CA LYS A 166 10.45 7.80 -12.00
C LYS A 166 8.98 7.64 -11.67
N ALA A 167 8.26 8.74 -11.63
CA ALA A 167 6.81 8.72 -11.48
C ALA A 167 6.14 7.81 -12.53
N GLY A 168 5.16 7.03 -12.09
CA GLY A 168 4.43 6.05 -12.89
C GLY A 168 5.07 4.65 -12.95
N ASP A 169 6.28 4.46 -12.44
CA ASP A 169 6.88 3.13 -12.35
C ASP A 169 6.14 2.27 -11.32
N PHE A 170 6.15 0.96 -11.55
CA PHE A 170 5.53 -0.03 -10.67
C PHE A 170 6.49 -1.17 -10.36
N PHE A 171 6.51 -1.60 -9.10
CA PHE A 171 7.35 -2.69 -8.62
C PHE A 171 6.53 -3.68 -7.80
N TYR A 172 6.60 -4.97 -8.15
CA TYR A 172 6.05 -6.06 -7.35
C TYR A 172 7.14 -6.61 -6.45
N VAL A 173 6.95 -6.56 -5.14
CA VAL A 173 7.92 -6.93 -4.11
C VAL A 173 7.36 -8.12 -3.29
N PRO A 174 7.44 -9.36 -3.81
CA PRO A 174 7.03 -10.50 -3.03
C PRO A 174 7.93 -10.72 -1.81
N SER A 175 7.39 -11.37 -0.78
CA SER A 175 8.17 -11.81 0.39
C SER A 175 9.48 -12.47 -0.02
N GLY A 176 10.53 -12.28 0.76
CA GLY A 176 11.89 -12.76 0.46
C GLY A 176 12.68 -11.87 -0.51
N THR A 177 12.13 -10.78 -1.01
CA THR A 177 12.85 -9.83 -1.87
C THR A 177 13.60 -8.80 -1.03
N MET A 178 14.92 -8.68 -1.23
CA MET A 178 15.70 -7.59 -0.64
C MET A 178 15.37 -6.27 -1.33
N HIS A 179 15.02 -5.24 -0.56
CA HIS A 179 14.61 -3.96 -1.14
C HIS A 179 14.86 -2.78 -0.20
N ALA A 180 14.88 -1.57 -0.78
CA ALA A 180 14.81 -0.30 -0.05
C ALA A 180 14.29 0.80 -0.98
N ILE A 181 13.49 1.73 -0.42
CA ILE A 181 13.09 2.94 -1.13
C ILE A 181 14.15 4.00 -0.88
N GLY A 182 14.62 4.62 -1.96
CA GLY A 182 15.62 5.67 -1.90
C GLY A 182 15.06 7.05 -1.57
N SER A 183 15.96 7.97 -1.28
CA SER A 183 15.61 9.35 -0.97
C SER A 183 14.93 10.05 -2.17
N GLY A 184 13.97 10.92 -1.89
CA GLY A 184 13.26 11.72 -2.88
C GLY A 184 12.13 10.98 -3.60
N ILE A 185 11.64 9.89 -3.05
CA ILE A 185 10.59 9.06 -3.65
C ILE A 185 9.32 9.11 -2.80
N LEU A 186 8.19 9.27 -3.48
CA LEU A 186 6.85 9.18 -2.92
C LEU A 186 6.11 8.03 -3.60
N ILE A 187 5.66 7.04 -2.84
CA ILE A 187 4.96 5.87 -3.37
C ILE A 187 3.60 5.64 -2.71
N LEU A 188 2.71 4.98 -3.43
CA LEU A 188 1.61 4.22 -2.85
C LEU A 188 2.04 2.75 -2.75
N GLU A 189 1.99 2.20 -1.54
CA GLU A 189 2.25 0.81 -1.25
C GLU A 189 0.94 0.07 -0.97
N THR A 190 0.72 -1.04 -1.66
CA THR A 190 -0.34 -2.02 -1.32
C THR A 190 0.34 -3.29 -0.87
N GLN A 191 -0.03 -3.80 0.31
CA GLN A 191 0.62 -4.93 0.96
C GLN A 191 -0.36 -5.81 1.72
N GLN A 192 0.07 -7.02 2.09
CA GLN A 192 -0.61 -7.79 3.13
C GLN A 192 -0.62 -6.99 4.44
N SER A 193 -1.63 -7.21 5.29
CA SER A 193 -1.81 -6.50 6.56
C SER A 193 -0.79 -6.96 7.61
N SER A 194 0.44 -6.50 7.47
CA SER A 194 1.58 -6.81 8.32
C SER A 194 2.48 -5.58 8.50
N ASP A 195 3.14 -5.48 9.66
CA ASP A 195 4.17 -4.45 9.93
C ASP A 195 5.56 -5.08 10.19
N THR A 196 5.68 -6.39 9.96
CA THR A 196 6.93 -7.13 10.14
C THR A 196 7.99 -6.71 9.12
N THR A 197 9.15 -6.30 9.62
CA THR A 197 10.28 -5.88 8.80
C THR A 197 11.59 -6.44 9.36
N TYR A 198 12.34 -7.19 8.54
CA TYR A 198 13.69 -7.61 8.87
C TYR A 198 14.71 -6.69 8.21
N ARG A 199 15.39 -5.91 9.04
CA ARG A 199 16.36 -4.90 8.62
C ARG A 199 17.72 -5.53 8.40
N VAL A 200 18.26 -5.38 7.18
CA VAL A 200 19.57 -5.91 6.76
C VAL A 200 20.65 -4.86 6.94
N TYR A 201 20.36 -3.60 6.55
CA TYR A 201 21.29 -2.50 6.61
C TYR A 201 20.57 -1.17 6.76
N ASP A 202 21.05 -0.29 7.59
CA ASP A 202 20.43 1.02 7.85
C ASP A 202 21.40 2.19 7.66
N PHE A 203 22.38 2.03 6.79
CA PHE A 203 23.36 3.08 6.45
C PHE A 203 24.13 3.62 7.68
N ASP A 204 24.25 2.80 8.71
CA ASP A 204 24.86 3.17 10.00
C ASP A 204 24.24 4.45 10.64
N ARG A 205 22.97 4.76 10.30
CA ARG A 205 22.25 5.93 10.80
C ARG A 205 21.95 5.79 12.28
N LYS A 206 22.03 6.93 12.96
CA LYS A 206 21.68 7.04 14.37
C LYS A 206 20.38 7.83 14.54
N ASP A 207 19.60 7.42 15.51
CA ASP A 207 18.44 8.19 15.95
C ASP A 207 18.87 9.48 16.67
N ALA A 208 17.90 10.30 17.08
CA ALA A 208 18.15 11.55 17.81
C ALA A 208 18.87 11.35 19.17
N LYS A 209 18.89 10.12 19.68
CA LYS A 209 19.59 9.75 20.94
C LYS A 209 20.97 9.16 20.70
N GLY A 210 21.36 9.04 19.41
CA GLY A 210 22.66 8.48 19.02
C GLY A 210 22.69 6.95 18.91
N ASN A 211 21.54 6.27 18.97
CA ASN A 211 21.44 4.82 18.87
C ASN A 211 21.26 4.37 17.41
N LEU A 212 21.87 3.24 17.06
CA LEU A 212 21.58 2.54 15.81
C LEU A 212 20.27 1.76 15.96
N ARG A 213 19.50 1.65 14.84
CA ARG A 213 18.36 0.73 14.80
C ARG A 213 18.84 -0.71 14.76
N GLU A 214 18.07 -1.61 15.36
CA GLU A 214 18.35 -3.04 15.36
C GLU A 214 18.37 -3.61 13.94
N LEU A 215 19.33 -4.51 13.67
CA LEU A 215 19.42 -5.31 12.46
C LEU A 215 18.99 -6.74 12.76
N HIS A 216 18.29 -7.37 11.81
CA HIS A 216 17.71 -8.71 11.95
C HIS A 216 18.39 -9.69 10.98
N LEU A 217 19.73 -9.76 11.04
CA LEU A 217 20.54 -10.40 9.98
C LEU A 217 20.23 -11.89 9.79
N GLU A 218 20.09 -12.67 10.88
CA GLU A 218 19.80 -14.10 10.76
C GLU A 218 18.43 -14.34 10.17
N LYS A 219 17.38 -13.70 10.69
CA LYS A 219 16.03 -13.77 10.13
C LYS A 219 15.98 -13.30 8.67
N SER A 220 16.73 -12.26 8.33
CA SER A 220 16.84 -11.77 6.96
C SER A 220 17.44 -12.82 6.03
N ILE A 221 18.55 -13.45 6.43
CA ILE A 221 19.22 -14.48 5.64
C ILE A 221 18.32 -15.71 5.46
N ASP A 222 17.55 -16.06 6.49
CA ASP A 222 16.62 -17.19 6.43
C ASP A 222 15.53 -16.98 5.37
N VAL A 223 14.97 -15.78 5.27
CA VAL A 223 13.82 -15.51 4.38
C VAL A 223 14.21 -14.97 3.00
N LEU A 224 15.44 -14.47 2.80
CA LEU A 224 15.86 -13.92 1.51
C LEU A 224 15.89 -14.98 0.41
N ASN A 225 15.25 -14.67 -0.72
CA ASN A 225 15.30 -15.46 -1.94
C ASN A 225 16.60 -15.22 -2.70
N ILE A 226 17.16 -16.28 -3.26
CA ILE A 226 18.32 -16.18 -4.16
C ILE A 226 17.81 -16.10 -5.60
N GLY A 227 18.25 -15.09 -6.32
CA GLY A 227 17.88 -14.86 -7.72
C GLY A 227 17.31 -13.46 -7.95
N ALA A 228 16.89 -13.23 -9.19
CA ALA A 228 16.29 -11.95 -9.56
C ALA A 228 14.88 -11.82 -8.96
N PRO A 229 14.46 -10.61 -8.56
CA PRO A 229 13.08 -10.36 -8.14
C PRO A 229 12.07 -10.70 -9.24
N ALA A 230 10.85 -11.02 -8.81
CA ALA A 230 9.74 -11.27 -9.74
C ALA A 230 9.32 -9.97 -10.44
N ASN A 231 9.06 -10.05 -11.73
CA ASN A 231 8.56 -8.92 -12.52
C ASN A 231 7.06 -9.07 -12.76
N SER A 232 6.31 -7.99 -12.57
CA SER A 232 4.93 -7.90 -13.06
C SER A 232 4.92 -7.59 -14.56
N ARG A 233 3.81 -7.95 -15.22
CA ARG A 233 3.55 -7.60 -16.62
C ARG A 233 2.22 -6.86 -16.68
N PRO A 234 2.22 -5.53 -16.62
CA PRO A 234 1.00 -4.74 -16.69
C PRO A 234 0.21 -5.00 -17.98
N VAL A 235 -1.11 -5.06 -17.85
CA VAL A 235 -2.04 -5.25 -18.97
C VAL A 235 -3.04 -4.12 -18.95
N THR A 236 -3.09 -3.34 -20.04
CA THR A 236 -3.99 -2.18 -20.17
C THR A 236 -5.18 -2.50 -21.05
N LEU A 237 -6.37 -2.18 -20.56
CA LEU A 237 -7.63 -2.21 -21.28
C LEU A 237 -8.20 -0.79 -21.31
N LYS A 238 -8.80 -0.42 -22.46
CA LYS A 238 -9.51 0.84 -22.63
C LYS A 238 -10.95 0.56 -23.02
N ALA A 239 -11.87 1.15 -22.27
CA ALA A 239 -13.30 1.08 -22.56
C ALA A 239 -13.92 2.45 -22.25
N ASP A 240 -14.49 3.09 -23.25
CA ASP A 240 -15.07 4.43 -23.13
C ASP A 240 -14.10 5.41 -22.46
N ASP A 241 -14.54 6.06 -21.39
CA ASP A 241 -13.77 7.04 -20.63
C ASP A 241 -12.87 6.43 -19.53
N LEU A 242 -12.72 5.09 -19.48
CA LEU A 242 -11.87 4.37 -18.53
C LEU A 242 -10.67 3.74 -19.23
N THR A 243 -9.48 4.05 -18.75
CA THR A 243 -8.29 3.24 -18.98
C THR A 243 -7.97 2.46 -17.70
N SER A 244 -8.06 1.14 -17.76
CA SER A 244 -7.74 0.24 -16.64
C SER A 244 -6.46 -0.53 -16.96
N THR A 245 -5.44 -0.37 -16.12
CA THR A 245 -4.19 -1.12 -16.20
C THR A 245 -4.08 -2.05 -15.01
N LEU A 246 -4.18 -3.37 -15.23
CA LEU A 246 -3.80 -4.35 -14.22
C LEU A 246 -2.29 -4.28 -14.05
N LEU A 247 -1.83 -3.85 -12.88
CA LEU A 247 -0.42 -3.70 -12.54
C LEU A 247 0.18 -5.03 -12.05
N VAL A 248 -0.58 -5.74 -11.21
CA VAL A 248 -0.22 -7.07 -10.70
C VAL A 248 -1.48 -7.83 -10.27
N ALA A 249 -1.45 -9.15 -10.45
CA ALA A 249 -2.34 -10.10 -9.78
C ALA A 249 -1.47 -11.18 -9.14
N SER A 250 -1.64 -11.38 -7.84
CA SER A 250 -0.93 -12.35 -7.01
C SER A 250 -1.93 -13.20 -6.22
N ASP A 251 -1.44 -14.10 -5.39
CA ASP A 251 -2.27 -14.90 -4.49
C ASP A 251 -2.86 -14.06 -3.33
N PHE A 252 -2.36 -12.84 -3.11
CA PHE A 252 -2.72 -12.00 -1.98
C PHE A 252 -3.57 -10.79 -2.36
N PHE A 253 -3.36 -10.26 -3.57
CA PHE A 253 -4.07 -9.07 -4.08
C PHE A 253 -3.95 -8.92 -5.58
N ALA A 254 -4.93 -8.23 -6.16
CA ALA A 254 -4.80 -7.61 -7.47
C ALA A 254 -4.78 -6.09 -7.33
N VAL A 255 -3.96 -5.40 -8.13
CA VAL A 255 -3.81 -3.94 -8.12
C VAL A 255 -3.94 -3.40 -9.52
N TYR A 256 -4.77 -2.39 -9.66
CA TYR A 256 -5.05 -1.71 -10.91
C TYR A 256 -4.73 -0.21 -10.79
N LYS A 257 -4.30 0.37 -11.89
CA LYS A 257 -4.38 1.81 -12.11
C LYS A 257 -5.59 2.11 -12.97
N TRP A 258 -6.48 2.96 -12.49
CA TRP A 258 -7.63 3.45 -13.25
C TRP A 258 -7.46 4.93 -13.56
N GLU A 259 -7.67 5.28 -14.84
CA GLU A 259 -7.67 6.66 -15.34
C GLU A 259 -9.03 6.93 -15.96
N VAL A 260 -9.76 7.95 -15.43
CA VAL A 260 -11.08 8.33 -15.89
C VAL A 260 -11.03 9.74 -16.50
N SER A 261 -11.50 9.86 -17.74
CA SER A 261 -11.49 11.12 -18.52
C SER A 261 -12.87 11.56 -18.99
N GLY A 262 -13.91 11.23 -18.25
CA GLY A 262 -15.31 11.54 -18.56
C GLY A 262 -16.21 10.87 -17.55
N LYS A 263 -17.19 10.10 -18.02
CA LYS A 263 -18.14 9.37 -17.18
C LYS A 263 -18.14 7.90 -17.50
N VAL A 264 -17.96 7.07 -16.49
CA VAL A 264 -17.96 5.61 -16.62
C VAL A 264 -18.83 4.96 -15.56
N ASP A 265 -19.71 4.07 -16.02
CA ASP A 265 -20.53 3.20 -15.18
C ASP A 265 -19.81 1.87 -15.01
N ILE A 266 -19.67 1.40 -13.79
CA ILE A 266 -18.92 0.19 -13.45
C ILE A 266 -19.83 -0.72 -12.64
N GLU A 267 -19.89 -2.00 -13.01
CA GLU A 267 -20.52 -3.07 -12.25
C GLU A 267 -19.46 -3.82 -11.43
N LYS A 268 -19.83 -4.22 -10.25
CA LYS A 268 -18.95 -4.96 -9.33
C LYS A 268 -18.60 -6.33 -9.92
N THR A 269 -17.31 -6.66 -9.89
CA THR A 269 -16.79 -7.97 -10.32
C THR A 269 -16.07 -8.73 -9.21
N VAL A 270 -15.83 -8.09 -8.07
CA VAL A 270 -15.12 -8.65 -6.90
C VAL A 270 -15.89 -8.31 -5.63
N ALA A 271 -15.55 -8.94 -4.51
CA ALA A 271 -16.29 -8.77 -3.26
C ALA A 271 -16.31 -7.31 -2.78
N TYR A 272 -15.18 -6.63 -2.80
CA TYR A 272 -15.05 -5.21 -2.43
C TYR A 272 -13.77 -4.63 -3.05
N LEU A 273 -13.69 -3.31 -3.11
CA LEU A 273 -12.54 -2.59 -3.67
C LEU A 273 -11.99 -1.58 -2.67
N LEU A 274 -10.67 -1.47 -2.62
CA LEU A 274 -9.95 -0.39 -1.97
C LEU A 274 -9.55 0.62 -3.04
N VAL A 275 -9.86 1.90 -2.85
CA VAL A 275 -9.61 2.96 -3.82
C VAL A 275 -8.80 4.08 -3.18
N SER A 276 -7.73 4.49 -3.85
CA SER A 276 -6.89 5.63 -3.50
C SER A 276 -6.80 6.59 -4.66
N VAL A 277 -7.28 7.82 -4.50
CA VAL A 277 -7.26 8.85 -5.53
C VAL A 277 -5.90 9.56 -5.50
N LEU A 278 -5.11 9.42 -6.57
CA LEU A 278 -3.75 9.96 -6.65
C LEU A 278 -3.65 11.28 -7.43
N ALA A 279 -4.59 11.53 -8.35
CA ALA A 279 -4.65 12.78 -9.10
C ALA A 279 -6.08 13.11 -9.50
N GLY A 280 -6.30 14.38 -9.82
CA GLY A 280 -7.59 14.87 -10.33
C GLY A 280 -8.64 15.04 -9.23
N ARG A 281 -9.86 15.24 -9.69
CA ARG A 281 -11.09 15.34 -8.91
C ARG A 281 -12.28 14.87 -9.72
N GLY A 282 -13.32 14.44 -9.04
CA GLY A 282 -14.53 13.97 -9.71
C GLY A 282 -15.66 13.73 -8.72
N VAL A 283 -16.62 12.96 -9.18
CA VAL A 283 -17.79 12.54 -8.40
C VAL A 283 -17.91 11.02 -8.52
N LEU A 284 -18.06 10.38 -7.39
CA LEU A 284 -18.51 9.00 -7.27
C LEU A 284 -20.03 9.01 -7.01
N THR A 285 -20.79 8.26 -7.78
CA THR A 285 -22.23 8.08 -7.55
C THR A 285 -22.51 6.63 -7.21
N VAL A 286 -23.20 6.38 -6.10
CA VAL A 286 -23.63 5.07 -5.63
C VAL A 286 -25.11 5.16 -5.24
N ASP A 287 -25.96 4.29 -5.77
CA ASP A 287 -27.40 4.27 -5.50
C ASP A 287 -28.11 5.65 -5.67
N GLY A 288 -27.61 6.48 -6.59
CA GLY A 288 -28.12 7.82 -6.86
C GLY A 288 -27.58 8.93 -5.96
N GLU A 289 -26.87 8.60 -4.88
CA GLU A 289 -26.18 9.55 -4.02
C GLU A 289 -24.79 9.88 -4.58
N THR A 290 -24.39 11.14 -4.45
CA THR A 290 -23.14 11.64 -5.01
C THR A 290 -22.13 12.01 -3.93
N TYR A 291 -20.87 11.58 -4.14
CA TYR A 291 -19.76 11.81 -3.26
C TYR A 291 -18.65 12.51 -4.04
N PRO A 292 -18.31 13.76 -3.73
CA PRO A 292 -17.13 14.41 -4.30
C PRO A 292 -15.87 13.64 -3.90
N ILE A 293 -15.00 13.40 -4.88
CA ILE A 293 -13.71 12.76 -4.68
C ILE A 293 -12.59 13.59 -5.30
N ALA A 294 -11.42 13.59 -4.65
CA ALA A 294 -10.26 14.34 -5.09
C ALA A 294 -8.97 13.63 -4.70
N LYS A 295 -7.85 14.08 -5.26
CA LYS A 295 -6.50 13.64 -4.85
C LYS A 295 -6.39 13.63 -3.32
N GLY A 296 -6.01 12.49 -2.77
CA GLY A 296 -5.86 12.27 -1.34
C GLY A 296 -7.06 11.62 -0.64
N ASP A 297 -8.14 11.34 -1.36
CA ASP A 297 -9.23 10.55 -0.81
C ASP A 297 -8.94 9.06 -0.90
N HIS A 298 -9.26 8.35 0.17
CA HIS A 298 -9.16 6.90 0.28
C HIS A 298 -10.47 6.34 0.79
N PHE A 299 -11.00 5.34 0.11
CA PHE A 299 -12.27 4.74 0.47
C PHE A 299 -12.36 3.27 0.05
N ILE A 300 -13.32 2.56 0.64
CA ILE A 300 -13.70 1.20 0.25
C ILE A 300 -15.07 1.25 -0.43
N LEU A 301 -15.22 0.54 -1.53
CA LEU A 301 -16.50 0.17 -2.11
C LEU A 301 -16.85 -1.22 -1.58
N PRO A 302 -17.75 -1.32 -0.58
CA PRO A 302 -18.05 -2.58 0.08
C PRO A 302 -18.93 -3.51 -0.77
N SER A 303 -19.14 -4.71 -0.28
CA SER A 303 -19.84 -5.78 -1.00
C SER A 303 -21.30 -5.46 -1.36
N ASP A 304 -21.95 -4.60 -0.60
CA ASP A 304 -23.33 -4.18 -0.88
C ASP A 304 -23.44 -3.10 -1.97
N VAL A 305 -22.32 -2.52 -2.40
CA VAL A 305 -22.26 -1.65 -3.60
C VAL A 305 -22.12 -2.50 -4.83
N GLU A 306 -23.21 -2.69 -5.60
CA GLU A 306 -23.24 -3.55 -6.78
C GLU A 306 -22.79 -2.82 -8.07
N ALA A 307 -23.07 -1.51 -8.16
CA ALA A 307 -22.69 -0.68 -9.28
C ALA A 307 -22.44 0.77 -8.84
N TRP A 308 -21.59 1.47 -9.56
CA TRP A 308 -21.29 2.87 -9.31
C TRP A 308 -20.86 3.59 -10.58
N THR A 309 -20.89 4.91 -10.52
CA THR A 309 -20.40 5.77 -11.60
C THR A 309 -19.24 6.61 -11.09
N PHE A 310 -18.15 6.68 -11.86
CA PHE A 310 -17.17 7.75 -11.73
C PHE A 310 -17.38 8.79 -12.83
N GLU A 311 -17.35 10.06 -12.45
CA GLU A 311 -17.36 11.18 -13.39
C GLU A 311 -16.27 12.17 -13.01
N GLY A 312 -15.32 12.44 -13.91
CA GLY A 312 -14.20 13.34 -13.65
C GLY A 312 -13.31 13.53 -14.87
N GLN A 313 -12.41 14.51 -14.74
CA GLN A 313 -11.33 14.71 -15.72
C GLN A 313 -9.99 14.53 -15.02
N ASP A 314 -9.05 13.86 -15.69
CA ASP A 314 -7.72 13.55 -15.16
C ASP A 314 -7.74 12.85 -13.79
N LEU A 315 -8.79 12.04 -13.55
CA LEU A 315 -8.92 11.29 -12.31
C LEU A 315 -8.04 10.03 -12.40
N GLU A 316 -7.01 9.96 -11.57
CA GLU A 316 -6.12 8.81 -11.47
C GLU A 316 -6.29 8.13 -10.12
N MET A 317 -6.52 6.83 -10.12
CA MET A 317 -6.75 6.04 -8.92
C MET A 317 -5.94 4.76 -8.94
N ILE A 318 -5.43 4.35 -7.78
CA ILE A 318 -4.99 2.97 -7.56
C ILE A 318 -6.12 2.23 -6.87
N VAL A 319 -6.51 1.12 -7.47
CA VAL A 319 -7.62 0.28 -7.03
C VAL A 319 -7.08 -1.11 -6.74
N SER A 320 -7.43 -1.67 -5.60
CA SER A 320 -6.97 -3.01 -5.21
C SER A 320 -8.07 -3.82 -4.54
N HIS A 321 -7.89 -5.13 -4.54
CA HIS A 321 -8.72 -6.09 -3.80
C HIS A 321 -7.89 -7.32 -3.42
N PRO A 322 -8.26 -8.08 -2.37
CA PRO A 322 -7.66 -9.37 -2.05
C PRO A 322 -7.93 -10.44 -3.10
#